data_07238938d1bc77043919c60b8e0ce546
#
_entry.id   07238938d1bc77043919c60b8e0ce546
#
_cell.length_a   1.000
_cell.length_b   1.000
_cell.length_c   1.000
_cell.angle_alpha   90.00
_cell.angle_beta   90.00
_cell.angle_gamma   90.00
#
_symmetry.space_group_name_H-M   'P 1'
#
loop_
_entity.id
_entity.type
_entity.pdbx_description
1 polymer ?
#
loop_
_entity_poly.entity_id
_entity_poly.type
_entity_poly.pdbx_seq_one_letter_code
_entity_poly.pdbx_strand_id
1 'polypeptide(L)'
;MDEAPIPGARVRATTKHGALSVDQIAAMQPGMARLMDELSRRYWTLFYAAKARNWELASYMLNESEKTLKTAAVARPKYADDIADFVHGTFGSIRKAIDSKDWSAFEKAYRKGVSESDRLHDKYNKSFLRFRLPDHPPEWFDLAPR
;
A
#
# COMPACT_ATOMS: atom_id res chain seq x y z
N MET A 1 -12.54 29.63 32.20
CA MET A 1 -11.18 29.08 31.91
C MET A 1 -10.95 29.17 30.42
N ASP A 2 -10.05 30.05 30.03
CA ASP A 2 -9.65 30.10 28.64
C ASP A 2 -8.82 28.85 28.35
N GLU A 3 -9.43 27.92 27.65
CA GLU A 3 -8.73 26.77 27.10
C GLU A 3 -7.68 27.28 26.11
N ALA A 4 -6.42 27.04 26.40
CA ALA A 4 -5.34 27.46 25.50
C ALA A 4 -5.62 26.88 24.09
N PRO A 5 -5.56 27.68 23.03
CA PRO A 5 -5.88 27.21 21.70
C PRO A 5 -4.92 26.07 21.31
N ILE A 6 -5.48 24.97 20.81
CA ILE A 6 -4.75 23.79 20.35
C ILE A 6 -3.66 24.25 19.36
N PRO A 7 -2.40 23.84 19.57
CA PRO A 7 -1.32 24.15 18.63
C PRO A 7 -1.71 23.71 17.22
N GLY A 8 -1.62 24.59 16.23
CA GLY A 8 -2.03 24.33 14.85
C GLY A 8 -3.38 24.94 14.45
N ALA A 9 -4.27 25.25 15.38
CA ALA A 9 -5.54 25.94 15.06
C ALA A 9 -5.34 27.35 14.46
N ARG A 10 -4.19 27.96 14.73
CA ARG A 10 -3.81 29.29 14.22
C ARG A 10 -3.04 29.23 12.90
N VAL A 11 -2.48 28.05 12.56
CA VAL A 11 -1.74 27.86 11.31
C VAL A 11 -2.73 27.53 10.21
N ARG A 12 -2.65 28.22 9.08
CA ARG A 12 -3.51 28.00 7.93
C ARG A 12 -2.68 27.89 6.67
N ALA A 13 -3.10 27.00 5.79
CA ALA A 13 -2.61 26.95 4.41
C ALA A 13 -3.64 27.62 3.50
N THR A 14 -3.15 28.33 2.49
CA THR A 14 -4.00 29.05 1.53
C THR A 14 -3.80 28.48 0.14
N THR A 15 -4.91 28.23 -0.55
CA THR A 15 -4.94 27.87 -1.97
C THR A 15 -5.82 28.83 -2.74
N LYS A 16 -5.85 28.72 -4.06
CA LYS A 16 -6.80 29.48 -4.89
C LYS A 16 -8.28 29.21 -4.56
N HIS A 17 -8.56 28.18 -3.80
CA HIS A 17 -9.92 27.77 -3.41
C HIS A 17 -10.29 28.20 -1.99
N GLY A 18 -9.36 28.80 -1.25
CA GLY A 18 -9.59 29.28 0.11
C GLY A 18 -8.50 28.84 1.08
N ALA A 19 -8.71 29.15 2.37
CA ALA A 19 -7.80 28.83 3.46
C ALA A 19 -8.29 27.58 4.22
N LEU A 20 -7.35 26.73 4.62
CA LEU A 20 -7.59 25.54 5.42
C LEU A 20 -6.73 25.60 6.70
N SER A 21 -7.29 25.18 7.82
CA SER A 21 -6.50 24.94 9.03
C SER A 21 -5.66 23.66 8.89
N VAL A 22 -4.64 23.52 9.72
CA VAL A 22 -3.86 22.29 9.78
C VAL A 22 -4.75 21.09 10.14
N ASP A 23 -5.70 21.28 11.05
CA ASP A 23 -6.64 20.22 11.44
C ASP A 23 -7.55 19.78 10.28
N GLN A 24 -8.01 20.74 9.45
CA GLN A 24 -8.77 20.41 8.24
C GLN A 24 -7.93 19.62 7.25
N ILE A 25 -6.66 19.99 7.06
CA ILE A 25 -5.72 19.26 6.19
C ILE A 25 -5.50 17.83 6.74
N ALA A 26 -5.26 17.71 8.05
CA ALA A 26 -5.10 16.41 8.70
C ALA A 26 -6.35 15.52 8.56
N ALA A 27 -7.55 16.11 8.66
CA ALA A 27 -8.82 15.39 8.49
C ALA A 27 -9.05 14.88 7.06
N MET A 28 -8.40 15.46 6.06
CA MET A 28 -8.50 15.04 4.65
C MET A 28 -7.53 13.93 4.27
N GLN A 29 -6.64 13.50 5.17
CA GLN A 29 -5.71 12.41 4.86
C GLN A 29 -6.50 11.13 4.49
N PRO A 30 -5.97 10.31 3.57
CA PRO A 30 -6.66 9.08 3.17
C PRO A 30 -6.74 8.09 4.34
N GLY A 31 -7.88 7.41 4.49
CA GLY A 31 -8.06 6.32 5.43
C GLY A 31 -7.61 4.97 4.88
N MET A 32 -7.59 3.95 5.76
CA MET A 32 -7.14 2.60 5.38
C MET A 32 -7.94 1.99 4.22
N ALA A 33 -9.26 2.17 4.20
CA ALA A 33 -10.09 1.61 3.12
C ALA A 33 -9.65 2.12 1.74
N ARG A 34 -9.37 3.42 1.64
CA ARG A 34 -8.90 4.04 0.39
C ARG A 34 -7.49 3.58 0.02
N LEU A 35 -6.58 3.53 0.99
CA LEU A 35 -5.20 3.11 0.77
C LEU A 35 -5.12 1.62 0.40
N MET A 36 -5.95 0.78 1.01
CA MET A 36 -5.97 -0.66 0.73
C MET A 36 -6.59 -0.96 -0.65
N ASP A 37 -7.57 -0.18 -1.11
CA ASP A 37 -8.05 -0.30 -2.49
C ASP A 37 -6.92 -0.02 -3.49
N GLU A 38 -6.18 1.05 -3.29
CA GLU A 38 -5.02 1.40 -4.11
C GLU A 38 -3.93 0.33 -4.07
N LEU A 39 -3.61 -0.17 -2.87
CA LEU A 39 -2.65 -1.26 -2.69
C LEU A 39 -3.08 -2.51 -3.44
N SER A 40 -4.36 -2.88 -3.35
CA SER A 40 -4.91 -4.08 -4.01
C SER A 40 -4.73 -4.01 -5.54
N ARG A 41 -4.96 -2.85 -6.14
CA ARG A 41 -4.77 -2.64 -7.58
C ARG A 41 -3.30 -2.76 -7.99
N ARG A 42 -2.40 -2.20 -7.20
CA ARG A 42 -0.95 -2.27 -7.42
C ARG A 42 -0.42 -3.69 -7.24
N TYR A 43 -0.91 -4.38 -6.23
CA TYR A 43 -0.53 -5.76 -5.95
C TYR A 43 -1.04 -6.73 -7.03
N TRP A 44 -2.25 -6.51 -7.53
CA TRP A 44 -2.77 -7.20 -8.70
C TRP A 44 -1.88 -7.00 -9.94
N THR A 45 -1.58 -5.75 -10.27
CA THR A 45 -0.73 -5.41 -11.42
C THR A 45 0.68 -6.02 -11.28
N LEU A 46 1.24 -5.99 -10.08
CA LEU A 46 2.53 -6.60 -9.75
C LEU A 46 2.59 -8.07 -10.16
N PHE A 47 1.56 -8.85 -9.84
CA PHE A 47 1.52 -10.27 -10.19
C PHE A 47 1.64 -10.50 -11.69
N TYR A 48 0.81 -9.82 -12.46
CA TYR A 48 0.76 -10.02 -13.90
C TYR A 48 1.95 -9.40 -14.63
N ALA A 49 2.54 -8.34 -14.11
CA ALA A 49 3.80 -7.81 -14.61
C ALA A 49 4.93 -8.85 -14.50
N ALA A 50 5.08 -9.47 -13.34
CA ALA A 50 6.07 -10.52 -13.12
C ALA A 50 5.76 -11.77 -13.96
N LYS A 51 4.50 -12.16 -14.07
CA LYS A 51 4.06 -13.29 -14.91
C LYS A 51 4.42 -13.08 -16.37
N ALA A 52 4.29 -11.86 -16.87
CA ALA A 52 4.70 -11.47 -18.23
C ALA A 52 6.21 -11.26 -18.36
N ARG A 53 7.00 -11.46 -17.30
CA ARG A 53 8.45 -11.19 -17.25
C ARG A 53 8.81 -9.71 -17.44
N ASN A 54 7.87 -8.81 -17.22
CA ASN A 54 8.14 -7.38 -17.14
C ASN A 54 8.62 -7.02 -15.72
N TRP A 55 9.87 -7.36 -15.44
CA TRP A 55 10.47 -7.20 -14.12
C TRP A 55 10.64 -5.73 -13.72
N GLU A 56 10.81 -4.86 -14.70
CA GLU A 56 10.87 -3.42 -14.46
C GLU A 56 9.53 -2.87 -13.97
N LEU A 57 8.43 -3.24 -14.62
CA LEU A 57 7.08 -2.87 -14.16
C LEU A 57 6.76 -3.53 -12.81
N ALA A 58 7.17 -4.78 -12.60
CA ALA A 58 7.00 -5.46 -11.31
C ALA A 58 7.72 -4.72 -10.18
N SER A 59 8.97 -4.31 -10.40
CA SER A 59 9.73 -3.51 -9.44
C SER A 59 9.06 -2.18 -9.14
N TYR A 60 8.58 -1.49 -10.17
CA TYR A 60 7.84 -0.24 -10.02
C TYR A 60 6.57 -0.43 -9.17
N MET A 61 5.77 -1.44 -9.46
CA MET A 61 4.54 -1.72 -8.72
C MET A 61 4.81 -2.09 -7.26
N LEU A 62 5.88 -2.82 -6.98
CA LEU A 62 6.28 -3.12 -5.61
C LEU A 62 6.70 -1.86 -4.86
N ASN A 63 7.48 -0.98 -5.49
CA ASN A 63 7.89 0.30 -4.91
C ASN A 63 6.68 1.18 -4.59
N GLU A 64 5.72 1.28 -5.50
CA GLU A 64 4.50 2.06 -5.29
C GLU A 64 3.60 1.44 -4.20
N SER A 65 3.54 0.11 -4.13
CA SER A 65 2.85 -0.60 -3.04
C SER A 65 3.48 -0.31 -1.68
N GLU A 66 4.80 -0.29 -1.61
CA GLU A 66 5.54 0.06 -0.39
C GLU A 66 5.25 1.50 0.06
N LYS A 67 5.23 2.45 -0.88
CA LYS A 67 4.89 3.84 -0.59
C LYS A 67 3.47 3.97 -0.03
N THR A 68 2.51 3.23 -0.59
CA THR A 68 1.13 3.20 -0.08
C THR A 68 1.08 2.72 1.37
N LEU A 69 1.80 1.65 1.68
CA LEU A 69 1.87 1.12 3.05
C LEU A 69 2.57 2.08 4.01
N LYS A 70 3.62 2.77 3.58
CA LYS A 70 4.28 3.80 4.40
C LYS A 70 3.34 4.97 4.70
N THR A 71 2.55 5.39 3.74
CA THR A 71 1.50 6.40 3.95
C THR A 71 0.47 5.90 4.97
N ALA A 72 0.04 4.64 4.87
CA ALA A 72 -0.89 4.02 5.81
C ALA A 72 -0.34 4.00 7.23
N ALA A 73 0.95 3.71 7.41
CA ALA A 73 1.61 3.72 8.71
C ALA A 73 1.61 5.11 9.37
N VAL A 74 1.81 6.17 8.58
CA VAL A 74 1.73 7.55 9.06
C VAL A 74 0.28 7.93 9.41
N ALA A 75 -0.67 7.61 8.54
CA ALA A 75 -2.08 7.95 8.71
C ALA A 75 -2.75 7.18 9.87
N ARG A 76 -2.27 5.98 10.15
CA ARG A 76 -2.81 5.09 11.19
C ARG A 76 -1.67 4.43 11.98
N PRO A 77 -1.05 5.17 12.92
CA PRO A 77 0.15 4.70 13.63
C PRO A 77 -0.02 3.37 14.37
N LYS A 78 -1.24 3.01 14.76
CA LYS A 78 -1.50 1.71 15.42
C LYS A 78 -1.15 0.49 14.57
N TYR A 79 -1.01 0.66 13.25
CA TYR A 79 -0.62 -0.41 12.33
C TYR A 79 0.85 -0.32 11.91
N ALA A 80 1.58 0.69 12.37
CA ALA A 80 2.92 1.02 11.87
C ALA A 80 3.91 -0.15 12.01
N ASP A 81 3.92 -0.82 13.15
CA ASP A 81 4.85 -1.92 13.40
C ASP A 81 4.55 -3.13 12.51
N ASP A 82 3.28 -3.52 12.38
CA ASP A 82 2.87 -4.62 11.51
C ASP A 82 3.12 -4.29 10.03
N ILE A 83 2.92 -3.04 9.62
CA ILE A 83 3.25 -2.59 8.26
C ILE A 83 4.75 -2.67 8.02
N ALA A 84 5.57 -2.22 8.97
CA ALA A 84 7.03 -2.29 8.85
C ALA A 84 7.50 -3.74 8.70
N ASP A 85 6.97 -4.66 9.48
CA ASP A 85 7.28 -6.09 9.41
C ASP A 85 6.85 -6.70 8.07
N PHE A 86 5.66 -6.34 7.61
CA PHE A 86 5.16 -6.79 6.30
C PHE A 86 6.04 -6.30 5.14
N VAL A 87 6.43 -5.04 5.14
CA VAL A 87 7.32 -4.46 4.12
C VAL A 87 8.70 -5.12 4.17
N HIS A 88 9.26 -5.28 5.35
CA HIS A 88 10.57 -5.90 5.50
C HIS A 88 10.57 -7.38 5.10
N GLY A 89 9.62 -8.16 5.60
CA GLY A 89 9.55 -9.60 5.38
C GLY A 89 8.93 -9.98 4.02
N THR A 90 7.68 -9.61 3.82
CA THR A 90 6.91 -10.02 2.63
C THR A 90 7.42 -9.30 1.38
N PHE A 91 7.47 -7.99 1.39
CA PHE A 91 7.95 -7.25 0.22
C PHE A 91 9.44 -7.45 0.00
N GLY A 92 10.22 -7.65 1.06
CA GLY A 92 11.63 -8.02 0.95
C GLY A 92 11.84 -9.32 0.16
N SER A 93 11.04 -10.34 0.44
CA SER A 93 11.08 -11.62 -0.29
C SER A 93 10.63 -11.48 -1.75
N ILE A 94 9.59 -10.69 -2.01
CA ILE A 94 9.12 -10.41 -3.37
C ILE A 94 10.20 -9.64 -4.15
N ARG A 95 10.81 -8.64 -3.54
CA ARG A 95 11.88 -7.84 -4.15
C ARG A 95 13.07 -8.69 -4.56
N LYS A 96 13.50 -9.58 -3.67
CA LYS A 96 14.58 -10.51 -3.95
C LYS A 96 14.30 -11.40 -5.17
N ALA A 97 13.06 -11.89 -5.28
CA ALA A 97 12.63 -12.69 -6.44
C ALA A 97 12.60 -11.86 -7.73
N ILE A 98 12.17 -10.60 -7.67
CA ILE A 98 12.18 -9.67 -8.80
C ILE A 98 13.61 -9.41 -9.26
N ASP A 99 14.52 -9.10 -8.34
CA ASP A 99 15.93 -8.82 -8.64
C ASP A 99 16.62 -10.02 -9.28
N SER A 100 16.26 -11.23 -8.86
CA SER A 100 16.75 -12.48 -9.44
C SER A 100 16.00 -12.90 -10.71
N LYS A 101 14.93 -12.20 -11.07
CA LYS A 101 14.02 -12.55 -12.19
C LYS A 101 13.52 -14.01 -12.10
N ASP A 102 13.26 -14.47 -10.88
CA ASP A 102 12.84 -15.83 -10.56
C ASP A 102 11.32 -15.86 -10.36
N TRP A 103 10.61 -16.33 -11.38
CA TRP A 103 9.15 -16.43 -11.35
C TRP A 103 8.64 -17.36 -10.24
N SER A 104 9.26 -18.53 -10.08
CA SER A 104 8.82 -19.50 -9.07
C SER A 104 8.95 -18.95 -7.65
N ALA A 105 10.08 -18.32 -7.34
CA ALA A 105 10.31 -17.65 -6.06
C ALA A 105 9.36 -16.47 -5.88
N PHE A 106 9.10 -15.71 -6.93
CA PHE A 106 8.15 -14.60 -6.92
C PHE A 106 6.74 -15.07 -6.58
N GLU A 107 6.22 -16.04 -7.31
CA GLU A 107 4.86 -16.55 -7.11
C GLU A 107 4.67 -17.07 -5.68
N LYS A 108 5.64 -17.81 -5.16
CA LYS A 108 5.62 -18.31 -3.78
C LYS A 108 5.59 -17.15 -2.75
N ALA A 109 6.47 -16.17 -2.91
CA ALA A 109 6.52 -15.00 -2.02
C ALA A 109 5.25 -14.15 -2.12
N TYR A 110 4.71 -13.96 -3.31
CA TYR A 110 3.48 -13.23 -3.55
C TYR A 110 2.28 -13.87 -2.83
N ARG A 111 2.11 -15.19 -2.99
CA ARG A 111 1.01 -15.93 -2.35
C ARG A 111 1.16 -15.98 -0.84
N LYS A 112 2.38 -16.08 -0.33
CA LYS A 112 2.65 -15.94 1.10
C LYS A 112 2.25 -14.54 1.60
N GLY A 113 2.47 -13.52 0.82
CA GLY A 113 2.04 -12.16 1.12
C GLY A 113 0.53 -12.02 1.26
N VAL A 114 -0.24 -12.68 0.40
CA VAL A 114 -1.71 -12.75 0.53
C VAL A 114 -2.11 -13.39 1.86
N SER A 115 -1.51 -14.52 2.21
CA SER A 115 -1.77 -15.21 3.48
C SER A 115 -1.42 -14.35 4.69
N GLU A 116 -0.31 -13.63 4.62
CA GLU A 116 0.11 -12.72 5.69
C GLU A 116 -0.83 -11.51 5.83
N SER A 117 -1.33 -10.98 4.72
CA SER A 117 -2.38 -9.96 4.73
C SER A 117 -3.64 -10.46 5.42
N ASP A 118 -4.07 -11.68 5.12
CA ASP A 118 -5.23 -12.30 5.77
C ASP A 118 -5.02 -12.44 7.27
N ARG A 119 -3.84 -12.88 7.70
CA ARG A 119 -3.47 -12.98 9.11
C ARG A 119 -3.56 -11.62 9.83
N LEU A 120 -3.08 -10.55 9.19
CA LEU A 120 -3.16 -9.21 9.75
C LEU A 120 -4.60 -8.70 9.85
N HIS A 121 -5.44 -8.96 8.86
CA HIS A 121 -6.85 -8.62 8.93
C HIS A 121 -7.56 -9.40 10.05
N ASP A 122 -7.22 -10.67 10.27
CA ASP A 122 -7.73 -11.44 11.40
C ASP A 122 -7.29 -10.84 12.74
N LYS A 123 -6.02 -10.45 12.86
CA LYS A 123 -5.48 -9.81 14.06
C LYS A 123 -6.25 -8.57 14.48
N TYR A 124 -6.74 -7.80 13.53
CA TYR A 124 -7.49 -6.56 13.76
C TYR A 124 -9.01 -6.71 13.67
N ASN A 125 -9.53 -7.94 13.80
CA ASN A 125 -10.97 -8.24 13.75
C ASN A 125 -11.64 -7.83 12.44
N LYS A 126 -10.92 -7.96 11.32
CA LYS A 126 -11.41 -7.65 9.97
C LYS A 126 -11.33 -8.87 9.05
N SER A 127 -11.66 -10.04 9.58
CA SER A 127 -11.61 -11.33 8.84
C SER A 127 -12.46 -11.35 7.57
N PHE A 128 -13.42 -10.44 7.45
CA PHE A 128 -14.25 -10.27 6.25
C PHE A 128 -13.52 -9.60 5.10
N LEU A 129 -12.33 -9.03 5.32
CA LEU A 129 -11.47 -8.46 4.29
C LEU A 129 -10.47 -9.51 3.82
N ARG A 130 -10.67 -10.01 2.61
CA ARG A 130 -9.80 -10.99 1.97
C ARG A 130 -9.44 -10.52 0.58
N PHE A 131 -8.13 -10.36 0.34
CA PHE A 131 -7.67 -10.07 -1.00
C PHE A 131 -7.81 -11.32 -1.88
N ARG A 132 -8.42 -11.15 -3.04
CA ARG A 132 -8.53 -12.20 -4.06
C ARG A 132 -7.84 -11.72 -5.33
N LEU A 133 -6.80 -12.43 -5.74
CA LEU A 133 -6.14 -12.15 -7.02
C LEU A 133 -7.11 -12.44 -8.17
N PRO A 134 -7.43 -11.44 -9.02
CA PRO A 134 -8.20 -11.69 -10.23
C PRO A 134 -7.50 -12.70 -11.15
N ASP A 135 -8.27 -13.49 -11.86
CA ASP A 135 -7.77 -14.51 -12.79
C ASP A 135 -7.33 -13.96 -14.16
N HIS A 136 -7.39 -12.65 -14.32
CA HIS A 136 -7.01 -11.92 -15.54
C HIS A 136 -6.16 -10.70 -15.16
N PRO A 137 -5.31 -10.22 -16.10
CA PRO A 137 -4.51 -9.00 -15.86
C PRO A 137 -5.37 -7.74 -15.88
N PRO A 138 -4.90 -6.63 -15.28
CA PRO A 138 -5.52 -5.33 -15.45
C PRO A 138 -5.43 -4.88 -16.92
N GLU A 139 -6.48 -4.21 -17.42
CA GLU A 139 -6.59 -3.82 -18.82
C GLU A 139 -5.92 -2.48 -19.14
N TRP A 140 -5.59 -1.68 -18.10
CA TRP A 140 -5.05 -0.33 -18.28
C TRP A 140 -3.52 -0.23 -18.36
N PHE A 141 -2.82 -1.37 -18.31
CA PHE A 141 -1.37 -1.42 -18.49
C PHE A 141 -0.99 -2.33 -19.64
N ASP A 142 0.00 -1.89 -20.43
CA ASP A 142 0.72 -2.78 -21.34
C ASP A 142 1.76 -3.55 -20.53
N LEU A 143 1.57 -4.84 -20.39
CA LEU A 143 2.42 -5.72 -19.58
C LEU A 143 3.62 -6.27 -20.35
N ALA A 144 3.72 -6.03 -21.65
CA ALA A 144 4.81 -6.55 -22.46
C ALA A 144 6.16 -5.96 -22.00
N PRO A 145 7.20 -6.80 -21.79
CA PRO A 145 8.55 -6.31 -21.51
C PRO A 145 9.09 -5.45 -22.67
N ARG A 146 9.89 -4.43 -22.33
CA ARG A 146 10.52 -3.55 -23.34
C ARG A 146 12.01 -3.53 -23.19
#